data_8d973c51553965bdcd9321fcf2912f5a
#
_entry.id   8d973c51553965bdcd9321fcf2912f5a
#
_cell.length_a   1.000
_cell.length_b   1.000
_cell.length_c   1.000
_cell.angle_alpha   90.00
_cell.angle_beta   90.00
_cell.angle_gamma   90.00
#
_symmetry.space_group_name_H-M   'P 1'
#
loop_
_entity.id
_entity.type
_entity.pdbx_description
1 polymer ?
#
loop_
_entity_poly.entity_id
_entity_poly.type
_entity_poly.pdbx_seq_one_letter_code
_entity_poly.pdbx_strand_id
1 'polypeptide(L)'
;MNILKKLFGGQKTTEEVRETKEKGFDMVKYDGVRALRMHQFDLAAKFLEHALQLNAEDLECRDYLSRAYISMGNLQQAYAQLQKISEAQTDNMAVLLRMADVAYMMEDYIA
;
A
#
# COMPACT_ATOMS: atom_id res chain seq x y z
N MET A 1 -11.32 -6.33 36.29
CA MET A 1 -10.03 -6.41 35.65
C MET A 1 -9.37 -7.75 35.89
N ASN A 2 -8.86 -8.31 34.89
CA ASN A 2 -8.39 -9.69 34.91
C ASN A 2 -6.99 -9.77 35.53
N ILE A 3 -6.83 -10.55 36.61
CA ILE A 3 -5.57 -10.77 37.30
C ILE A 3 -4.56 -11.42 36.34
N LEU A 4 -5.02 -12.31 35.45
CA LEU A 4 -4.21 -12.97 34.46
C LEU A 4 -3.57 -11.96 33.50
N LYS A 5 -4.29 -10.92 33.15
CA LYS A 5 -3.78 -9.85 32.28
C LYS A 5 -2.64 -9.09 32.94
N LYS A 6 -2.70 -8.91 34.27
CA LYS A 6 -1.62 -8.29 35.04
C LYS A 6 -0.40 -9.20 35.14
N LEU A 7 -0.64 -10.49 35.35
CA LEU A 7 0.43 -11.49 35.54
C LEU A 7 1.22 -11.74 34.26
N PHE A 8 0.56 -11.70 33.11
CA PHE A 8 1.20 -11.97 31.81
C PHE A 8 1.66 -10.70 31.10
N GLY A 9 1.80 -9.60 31.82
CA GLY A 9 2.49 -8.42 31.35
C GLY A 9 1.87 -7.74 30.13
N GLY A 10 0.55 -7.83 30.00
CA GLY A 10 -0.12 -7.17 28.88
C GLY A 10 -0.08 -7.93 27.56
N GLN A 11 0.24 -9.23 27.59
CA GLN A 11 0.16 -10.04 26.38
C GLN A 11 -1.26 -10.02 25.81
N LYS A 12 -1.36 -9.62 24.55
CA LYS A 12 -2.63 -9.57 23.85
C LYS A 12 -3.01 -10.95 23.32
N THR A 13 -4.31 -11.25 23.30
CA THR A 13 -4.81 -12.45 22.62
C THR A 13 -4.56 -12.34 21.11
N THR A 14 -4.62 -13.47 20.41
CA THR A 14 -4.48 -13.49 18.95
C THR A 14 -5.52 -12.59 18.29
N GLU A 15 -6.76 -12.61 18.81
CA GLU A 15 -7.84 -11.79 18.27
C GLU A 15 -7.59 -10.30 18.51
N GLU A 16 -7.13 -9.91 19.70
CA GLU A 16 -6.81 -8.52 20.01
C GLU A 16 -5.68 -8.01 19.11
N VAL A 17 -4.67 -8.83 18.87
CA VAL A 17 -3.57 -8.49 17.97
C VAL A 17 -4.07 -8.29 16.55
N ARG A 18 -4.96 -9.17 16.07
CA ARG A 18 -5.54 -9.07 14.74
C ARG A 18 -6.36 -7.79 14.59
N GLU A 19 -7.24 -7.49 15.55
CA GLU A 19 -8.04 -6.28 15.54
C GLU A 19 -7.19 -5.02 15.55
N THR A 20 -6.13 -5.02 16.35
CA THR A 20 -5.19 -3.90 16.40
C THR A 20 -4.49 -3.68 15.06
N LYS A 21 -4.08 -4.76 14.41
CA LYS A 21 -3.46 -4.69 13.10
C LYS A 21 -4.41 -4.17 12.03
N GLU A 22 -5.67 -4.63 12.05
CA GLU A 22 -6.69 -4.19 11.11
C GLU A 22 -6.97 -2.70 11.27
N LYS A 23 -7.12 -2.22 12.50
CA LYS A 23 -7.31 -0.80 12.79
C LYS A 23 -6.10 0.02 12.37
N GLY A 24 -4.91 -0.48 12.68
CA GLY A 24 -3.67 0.18 12.29
C GLY A 24 -3.54 0.28 10.79
N PHE A 25 -3.85 -0.80 10.07
CA PHE A 25 -3.84 -0.81 8.61
C PHE A 25 -4.79 0.24 8.03
N ASP A 26 -6.04 0.26 8.49
CA ASP A 26 -7.05 1.18 7.99
C ASP A 26 -6.62 2.64 8.21
N MET A 27 -6.11 2.96 9.38
CA MET A 27 -5.66 4.31 9.71
C MET A 27 -4.51 4.75 8.80
N VAL A 28 -3.51 3.92 8.65
CA VAL A 28 -2.32 4.23 7.85
C VAL A 28 -2.67 4.34 6.37
N LYS A 29 -3.50 3.43 5.87
CA LYS A 29 -3.99 3.48 4.49
C LYS A 29 -4.76 4.77 4.25
N TYR A 30 -5.64 5.14 5.16
CA TYR A 30 -6.45 6.36 5.05
C TYR A 30 -5.56 7.61 5.03
N ASP A 31 -4.54 7.64 5.91
CA ASP A 31 -3.59 8.73 5.94
C ASP A 31 -2.83 8.83 4.61
N GLY A 32 -2.48 7.70 4.04
CA GLY A 32 -1.81 7.65 2.74
C GLY A 32 -2.71 8.19 1.61
N VAL A 33 -3.97 7.79 1.59
CA VAL A 33 -4.93 8.26 0.58
C VAL A 33 -5.15 9.77 0.73
N ARG A 34 -5.24 10.24 1.96
CA ARG A 34 -5.40 11.68 2.22
C ARG A 34 -4.18 12.46 1.73
N ALA A 35 -2.99 11.99 2.04
CA ALA A 35 -1.75 12.62 1.58
C ALA A 35 -1.68 12.64 0.05
N LEU A 36 -2.11 11.56 -0.60
CA LEU A 36 -2.16 11.49 -2.07
C LEU A 36 -3.09 12.57 -2.63
N ARG A 37 -4.27 12.75 -2.05
CA ARG A 37 -5.22 13.77 -2.47
C ARG A 37 -4.69 15.18 -2.28
N MET A 38 -3.84 15.37 -1.29
CA MET A 38 -3.20 16.66 -1.00
C MET A 38 -1.90 16.86 -1.80
N HIS A 39 -1.61 15.96 -2.72
CA HIS A 39 -0.41 15.96 -3.55
C HIS A 39 0.89 15.91 -2.74
N GLN A 40 0.84 15.31 -1.56
CA GLN A 40 2.00 15.03 -0.73
C GLN A 40 2.48 13.62 -1.04
N PHE A 41 3.09 13.44 -2.20
CA PHE A 41 3.36 12.13 -2.75
C PHE A 41 4.38 11.33 -1.95
N ASP A 42 5.45 11.99 -1.47
CA ASP A 42 6.44 11.32 -0.62
C ASP A 42 5.81 10.77 0.65
N LEU A 43 4.98 11.57 1.29
CA LEU A 43 4.29 11.19 2.51
C LEU A 43 3.28 10.09 2.24
N ALA A 44 2.53 10.22 1.14
CA ALA A 44 1.57 9.21 0.71
C ALA A 44 2.26 7.85 0.53
N ALA A 45 3.39 7.84 -0.16
CA ALA A 45 4.15 6.61 -0.39
C ALA A 45 4.57 5.96 0.93
N LYS A 46 5.08 6.74 1.89
CA LYS A 46 5.51 6.22 3.19
C LYS A 46 4.35 5.58 3.95
N PHE A 47 3.20 6.24 4.00
CA PHE A 47 2.01 5.69 4.65
C PHE A 47 1.52 4.41 3.96
N LEU A 48 1.47 4.43 2.63
CA LEU A 48 0.97 3.28 1.87
C LEU A 48 1.94 2.09 1.93
N GLU A 49 3.25 2.34 1.91
CA GLU A 49 4.24 1.30 2.12
C GLU A 49 4.07 0.65 3.49
N HIS A 50 3.86 1.47 4.52
CA HIS A 50 3.60 0.96 5.88
C HIS A 50 2.31 0.15 5.93
N ALA A 51 1.25 0.63 5.28
CA ALA A 51 -0.01 -0.11 5.20
C ALA A 51 0.20 -1.49 4.58
N LEU A 52 1.02 -1.60 3.53
CA LEU A 52 1.32 -2.89 2.89
C LEU A 52 2.15 -3.82 3.78
N GLN A 53 2.94 -3.27 4.70
CA GLN A 53 3.61 -4.09 5.71
C GLN A 53 2.61 -4.72 6.67
N LEU A 54 1.50 -4.03 6.94
CA LEU A 54 0.45 -4.52 7.82
C LEU A 54 -0.51 -5.47 7.10
N ASN A 55 -0.74 -5.24 5.80
CA ASN A 55 -1.58 -6.11 4.97
C ASN A 55 -1.08 -6.09 3.53
N ALA A 56 -0.22 -7.04 3.20
CA ALA A 56 0.40 -7.13 1.88
C ALA A 56 -0.59 -7.52 0.77
N GLU A 57 -1.76 -8.04 1.13
CA GLU A 57 -2.75 -8.54 0.17
C GLU A 57 -3.70 -7.46 -0.34
N ASP A 58 -3.63 -6.24 0.20
CA ASP A 58 -4.56 -5.18 -0.18
C ASP A 58 -4.18 -4.56 -1.52
N LEU A 59 -4.92 -4.92 -2.56
CA LEU A 59 -4.64 -4.47 -3.93
C LEU A 59 -4.96 -2.98 -4.12
N GLU A 60 -5.95 -2.47 -3.43
CA GLU A 60 -6.29 -1.05 -3.49
C GLU A 60 -5.14 -0.19 -2.97
N CYS A 61 -4.52 -0.62 -1.88
CA CYS A 61 -3.35 0.07 -1.33
C CYS A 61 -2.20 0.09 -2.35
N ARG A 62 -1.97 -1.01 -3.06
CA ARG A 62 -0.96 -1.07 -4.12
C ARG A 62 -1.29 -0.12 -5.27
N ASP A 63 -2.56 0.00 -5.61
CA ASP A 63 -2.99 0.92 -6.67
C ASP A 63 -2.69 2.37 -6.29
N TYR A 64 -3.06 2.78 -5.08
CA TYR A 64 -2.74 4.12 -4.59
C TYR A 64 -1.23 4.35 -4.53
N LEU A 65 -0.48 3.37 -4.07
CA LEU A 65 0.98 3.48 -4.00
C LEU A 65 1.60 3.65 -5.38
N SER A 66 1.09 2.91 -6.37
CA SER A 66 1.58 3.07 -7.74
C SER A 66 1.37 4.50 -8.25
N ARG A 67 0.24 5.10 -7.92
CA ARG A 67 -0.06 6.49 -8.30
C ARG A 67 0.92 7.47 -7.66
N ALA A 68 1.23 7.26 -6.37
CA ALA A 68 2.21 8.09 -5.67
C ALA A 68 3.58 7.96 -6.33
N TYR A 69 4.01 6.75 -6.64
CA TYR A 69 5.30 6.50 -7.29
C TYR A 69 5.37 7.14 -8.68
N ILE A 70 4.31 7.04 -9.47
CA ILE A 70 4.26 7.68 -10.79
C ILE A 70 4.46 9.19 -10.65
N SER A 71 3.76 9.80 -9.70
CA SER A 71 3.86 11.25 -9.45
C SER A 71 5.24 11.68 -8.98
N MET A 72 5.97 10.77 -8.33
CA MET A 72 7.35 11.02 -7.87
C MET A 72 8.39 10.72 -8.95
N GLY A 73 7.98 10.15 -10.08
CA GLY A 73 8.91 9.69 -11.10
C GLY A 73 9.57 8.36 -10.80
N ASN A 74 9.12 7.66 -9.77
CA ASN A 74 9.65 6.35 -9.38
C ASN A 74 8.95 5.26 -10.19
N LEU A 75 9.25 5.20 -11.47
CA LEU A 75 8.49 4.42 -12.44
C LEU A 75 8.67 2.91 -12.26
N GLN A 76 9.88 2.46 -11.92
CA GLN A 76 10.13 1.04 -11.70
C GLN A 76 9.35 0.51 -10.50
N GLN A 77 9.32 1.30 -9.41
CA GLN A 77 8.57 0.94 -8.21
C GLN A 77 7.06 0.94 -8.49
N ALA A 78 6.59 1.91 -9.28
CA ALA A 78 5.19 1.97 -9.70
C ALA A 78 4.82 0.72 -10.51
N TYR A 79 5.66 0.35 -11.47
CA TYR A 79 5.43 -0.83 -12.30
C TYR A 79 5.35 -2.10 -11.46
N ALA A 80 6.25 -2.23 -10.48
CA ALA A 80 6.25 -3.39 -9.59
C ALA A 80 4.94 -3.53 -8.82
N GLN A 81 4.36 -2.43 -8.35
CA GLN A 81 3.07 -2.48 -7.65
C GLN A 81 1.93 -2.88 -8.60
N LEU A 82 1.93 -2.32 -9.80
CA LEU A 82 0.92 -2.67 -10.81
C LEU A 82 1.03 -4.13 -11.22
N GLN A 83 2.25 -4.65 -11.34
CA GLN A 83 2.48 -6.05 -11.67
C GLN A 83 1.88 -6.98 -10.61
N LYS A 84 2.03 -6.65 -9.34
CA LYS A 84 1.41 -7.42 -8.25
C LYS A 84 -0.11 -7.44 -8.38
N ILE A 85 -0.72 -6.33 -8.74
CA ILE A 85 -2.16 -6.27 -8.97
C ILE A 85 -2.55 -7.15 -10.16
N SER A 86 -1.79 -7.08 -11.26
CA SER A 86 -2.10 -7.85 -12.47
C SER A 86 -1.96 -9.35 -12.25
N GLU A 87 -1.05 -9.77 -11.39
CA GLU A 87 -0.92 -11.19 -11.03
C GLU A 87 -2.14 -11.70 -10.29
N ALA A 88 -2.75 -10.87 -9.45
CA ALA A 88 -3.95 -11.22 -8.69
C ALA A 88 -5.24 -11.03 -9.50
N GLN A 89 -5.25 -10.05 -10.39
CA GLN A 89 -6.40 -9.68 -11.23
C GLN A 89 -5.98 -9.66 -12.69
N THR A 90 -5.87 -10.84 -13.28
CA THR A 90 -5.31 -11.01 -14.63
C THR A 90 -6.13 -10.34 -15.74
N ASP A 91 -7.40 -10.07 -15.50
CA ASP A 91 -8.31 -9.44 -16.45
C ASP A 91 -8.57 -7.95 -16.15
N ASN A 92 -7.82 -7.37 -15.23
CA ASN A 92 -7.96 -5.95 -14.89
C ASN A 92 -7.33 -5.09 -15.98
N MET A 93 -8.15 -4.68 -16.94
CA MET A 93 -7.70 -3.93 -18.11
C MET A 93 -7.11 -2.57 -17.73
N ALA A 94 -7.70 -1.89 -16.73
CA ALA A 94 -7.21 -0.58 -16.28
C ALA A 94 -5.77 -0.66 -15.78
N VAL A 95 -5.45 -1.72 -15.03
CA VAL A 95 -4.10 -1.95 -14.53
C VAL A 95 -3.14 -2.27 -15.68
N LEU A 96 -3.56 -3.13 -16.60
CA LEU A 96 -2.72 -3.49 -17.75
C LEU A 96 -2.39 -2.26 -18.61
N LEU A 97 -3.37 -1.38 -18.84
CA LEU A 97 -3.16 -0.15 -19.59
C LEU A 97 -2.20 0.79 -18.85
N ARG A 98 -2.34 0.90 -17.53
CA ARG A 98 -1.44 1.74 -16.74
C ARG A 98 -0.01 1.19 -16.76
N MET A 99 0.15 -0.15 -16.73
CA MET A 99 1.46 -0.78 -16.87
C MET A 99 2.10 -0.42 -18.21
N ALA A 100 1.32 -0.44 -19.29
CA ALA A 100 1.82 -0.06 -20.61
C ALA A 100 2.25 1.40 -20.62
N ASP A 101 1.48 2.29 -20.03
CA ASP A 101 1.82 3.71 -19.94
C ASP A 101 3.11 3.93 -19.15
N VAL A 102 3.26 3.24 -18.02
CA VAL A 102 4.47 3.36 -17.19
C VAL A 102 5.69 2.81 -17.95
N ALA A 103 5.52 1.67 -18.63
CA ALA A 103 6.59 1.08 -19.43
C ALA A 103 7.04 2.05 -20.53
N TYR A 104 6.09 2.72 -21.16
CA TYR A 104 6.40 3.73 -22.18
C TYR A 104 7.19 4.90 -21.58
N MET A 105 6.77 5.37 -20.42
CA MET A 105 7.48 6.44 -19.71
C MET A 105 8.91 6.04 -19.32
N MET A 106 9.11 4.77 -18.94
CA MET A 106 10.43 4.26 -18.60
C MET A 106 11.36 4.25 -19.82
N GLU A 107 10.85 3.90 -20.99
CA GLU A 107 11.63 3.92 -22.22
C GLU A 107 12.11 5.34 -22.56
N ASP A 108 11.27 6.34 -22.37
CA ASP A 108 11.64 7.73 -22.60
C ASP A 108 12.81 8.16 -21.72
N TYR A 109 12.89 7.65 -20.49
CA TYR A 109 13.99 7.98 -19.57
C TYR A 109 15.30 7.29 -19.94
N ILE A 110 15.22 6.14 -20.59
CA ILE A 110 16.40 5.35 -20.97
C ILE A 110 16.95 5.80 -22.32
N ALA A 111 16.09 6.24 -23.19
CA ALA A 111 16.47 6.75 -24.50
C ALA A 111 17.07 8.14 -24.39
#